data_93a10f1a86902ef41d7c019477c0ce0f
#
_entry.id   93a10f1a86902ef41d7c019477c0ce0f
#
_cell.length_a   1.000
_cell.length_b   1.000
_cell.length_c   1.000
_cell.angle_alpha   90.00
_cell.angle_beta   90.00
_cell.angle_gamma   90.00
#
_symmetry.space_group_name_H-M   'P 1'
#
loop_
_entity.id
_entity.type
_entity.pdbx_description
1 polymer ?
#
loop_
_entity_poly.entity_id
_entity_poly.type
_entity_poly.pdbx_seq_one_letter_code
_entity_poly.pdbx_strand_id
1 'polypeptide(L)'
;MPTSSSRLSSRTWFVMFALALTGQIAWAVENSWFNTFVYDTITPDPRPVAWMVAGSAITATLTTLFIGTLSDRTRSRWGRRRPFILVGYILWGLSTVLFPTVAYIQTTSIAIIMVVVADSIMTFFGSTANDAAFSAWTTDIATTETRGRVEGVLNLSVFLAQIVAMVAAGMLIDSLGYFTFFYLLGGIVIVVGVIAGSMLQDVKLPEESEAPKRSFLSEFAELFDVNTLKENRELFIILIFIMLSSIGMQVSLPYLIIYLENYIGVTKTEFSIIGGAVMLGSAVFAIPFGLLADKWNKRNMIFFATIVSSLGGILLSLVNSLSLLALTGLLWQAFSVAMGIASVAWLKDLLPEQNRGKFLGIRMIFWIAIPMVIGPWIGSTLIQNFGAPTILNGQAGFVPAPIIFQVGSVISLLALIPLFFINDKK
;
A
#
# COMPACT_ATOMS: atom_id res chain seq x y z
N MET A 1 26.26 2.51 35.88
CA MET A 1 25.51 2.27 34.63
C MET A 1 24.20 1.64 35.01
N PRO A 2 23.04 2.26 34.82
CA PRO A 2 21.78 1.59 35.07
C PRO A 2 21.49 0.64 33.91
N THR A 3 21.43 -0.63 34.19
CA THR A 3 20.92 -1.69 33.30
C THR A 3 19.41 -1.45 33.11
N SER A 4 19.04 -0.58 32.19
CA SER A 4 17.65 -0.45 31.76
C SER A 4 17.27 -1.75 31.04
N SER A 5 16.27 -2.44 31.56
CA SER A 5 15.75 -3.67 30.98
C SER A 5 15.45 -3.47 29.49
N SER A 6 16.14 -4.20 28.63
CA SER A 6 16.01 -4.21 27.16
C SER A 6 14.65 -4.74 26.67
N ARG A 7 13.66 -4.86 27.55
CA ARG A 7 12.35 -5.43 27.23
C ARG A 7 11.29 -4.35 27.13
N LEU A 8 10.68 -4.23 25.95
CA LEU A 8 9.47 -3.41 25.77
C LEU A 8 8.34 -3.94 26.68
N SER A 9 7.58 -3.04 27.29
CA SER A 9 6.46 -3.41 28.16
C SER A 9 5.32 -4.08 27.37
N SER A 10 4.55 -4.93 28.01
CA SER A 10 3.35 -5.54 27.40
C SER A 10 2.37 -4.48 26.87
N ARG A 11 2.29 -3.33 27.55
CA ARG A 11 1.50 -2.17 27.11
C ARG A 11 2.01 -1.61 25.78
N THR A 12 3.32 -1.47 25.61
CA THR A 12 3.94 -0.98 24.38
C THR A 12 3.68 -1.94 23.20
N TRP A 13 3.79 -3.25 23.42
CA TRP A 13 3.47 -4.27 22.43
C TRP A 13 2.01 -4.24 22.01
N PHE A 14 1.10 -4.12 22.97
CA PHE A 14 -0.34 -3.99 22.68
C PHE A 14 -0.65 -2.74 21.85
N VAL A 15 -0.14 -1.58 22.27
CA VAL A 15 -0.34 -0.30 21.56
C VAL A 15 0.19 -0.39 20.13
N MET A 16 1.40 -0.93 19.97
CA MET A 16 2.03 -1.09 18.67
C MET A 16 1.21 -2.00 17.75
N PHE A 17 0.81 -3.18 18.24
CA PHE A 17 0.03 -4.13 17.46
C PHE A 17 -1.36 -3.58 17.10
N ALA A 18 -2.06 -2.97 18.06
CA ALA A 18 -3.40 -2.43 17.82
C ALA A 18 -3.41 -1.29 16.80
N LEU A 19 -2.47 -0.33 16.90
CA LEU A 19 -2.35 0.76 15.93
C LEU A 19 -1.90 0.24 14.56
N ALA A 20 -0.88 -0.63 14.52
CA ALA A 20 -0.40 -1.22 13.26
C ALA A 20 -1.52 -1.97 12.54
N LEU A 21 -2.20 -2.89 13.24
CA LEU A 21 -3.26 -3.71 12.64
C LEU A 21 -4.41 -2.83 12.12
N THR A 22 -4.91 -1.91 12.95
CA THR A 22 -6.04 -1.06 12.56
C THR A 22 -5.68 -0.13 11.40
N GLY A 23 -4.49 0.50 11.43
CA GLY A 23 -4.04 1.35 10.34
C GLY A 23 -3.87 0.57 9.04
N GLN A 24 -3.32 -0.64 9.08
CA GLN A 24 -3.14 -1.47 7.91
C GLN A 24 -4.48 -2.02 7.36
N ILE A 25 -5.48 -2.29 8.21
CA ILE A 25 -6.85 -2.64 7.77
C ILE A 25 -7.45 -1.44 7.01
N ALA A 26 -7.36 -0.23 7.57
CA ALA A 26 -7.88 0.97 6.92
C ALA A 26 -7.24 1.20 5.55
N TRP A 27 -5.90 1.10 5.43
CA TRP A 27 -5.18 1.18 4.16
C TRP A 27 -5.56 0.08 3.17
N ALA A 28 -5.72 -1.16 3.61
CA ALA A 28 -6.11 -2.26 2.75
C ALA A 28 -7.52 -2.07 2.18
N VAL A 29 -8.45 -1.58 2.99
CA VAL A 29 -9.82 -1.25 2.56
C VAL A 29 -9.84 -0.07 1.60
N GLU A 30 -9.09 1.00 1.87
CA GLU A 30 -8.98 2.16 1.00
C GLU A 30 -8.47 1.77 -0.39
N ASN A 31 -7.40 1.01 -0.46
CA ASN A 31 -6.79 0.60 -1.73
C ASN A 31 -7.62 -0.41 -2.55
N SER A 32 -8.74 -0.91 -2.00
CA SER A 32 -9.58 -1.91 -2.67
C SER A 32 -11.05 -1.51 -2.71
N TRP A 33 -11.71 -1.47 -1.58
CA TRP A 33 -13.17 -1.32 -1.48
C TRP A 33 -13.68 0.10 -1.72
N PHE A 34 -12.85 1.13 -1.54
CA PHE A 34 -13.22 2.50 -1.90
C PHE A 34 -13.37 2.65 -3.41
N ASN A 35 -12.52 2.01 -4.19
CA ASN A 35 -12.60 2.01 -5.64
C ASN A 35 -13.92 1.39 -6.12
N THR A 36 -14.31 0.27 -5.51
CA THR A 36 -15.57 -0.42 -5.81
C THR A 36 -16.78 0.44 -5.39
N PHE A 37 -16.72 1.07 -4.21
CA PHE A 37 -17.77 2.00 -3.77
C PHE A 37 -17.98 3.14 -4.77
N VAL A 38 -16.92 3.77 -5.26
CA VAL A 38 -17.03 4.88 -6.25
C VAL A 38 -17.70 4.38 -7.54
N TYR A 39 -17.28 3.21 -8.02
CA TYR A 39 -17.84 2.62 -9.23
C TYR A 39 -19.31 2.25 -9.05
N ASP A 40 -19.67 1.61 -7.94
CA ASP A 40 -21.03 1.12 -7.70
C ASP A 40 -22.04 2.23 -7.35
N THR A 41 -21.58 3.32 -6.69
CA THR A 41 -22.51 4.30 -6.10
C THR A 41 -22.47 5.67 -6.75
N ILE A 42 -21.35 6.07 -7.34
CA ILE A 42 -21.19 7.42 -7.91
C ILE A 42 -21.21 7.38 -9.44
N THR A 43 -20.31 6.61 -10.05
CA THR A 43 -20.25 6.48 -11.52
C THR A 43 -19.44 5.26 -11.95
N PRO A 44 -19.92 4.51 -12.97
CA PRO A 44 -19.14 3.43 -13.57
C PRO A 44 -18.06 3.92 -14.56
N ASP A 45 -17.76 5.22 -14.58
CA ASP A 45 -16.58 5.75 -15.26
C ASP A 45 -15.31 5.35 -14.48
N PRO A 46 -14.29 4.73 -15.10
CA PRO A 46 -13.07 4.30 -14.41
C PRO A 46 -12.13 5.46 -14.02
N ARG A 47 -12.29 6.66 -14.60
CA ARG A 47 -11.40 7.82 -14.37
C ARG A 47 -11.40 8.32 -12.93
N PRO A 48 -12.54 8.47 -12.24
CA PRO A 48 -12.58 8.89 -10.84
C PRO A 48 -11.75 7.97 -9.92
N VAL A 49 -11.77 6.66 -10.16
CA VAL A 49 -10.92 5.71 -9.43
C VAL A 49 -9.43 6.03 -9.66
N ALA A 50 -9.02 6.27 -10.91
CA ALA A 50 -7.64 6.65 -11.21
C ALA A 50 -7.23 7.96 -10.53
N TRP A 51 -8.10 8.98 -10.55
CA TRP A 51 -7.84 10.27 -9.89
C TRP A 51 -7.76 10.15 -8.38
N MET A 52 -8.63 9.35 -7.78
CA MET A 52 -8.63 9.08 -6.33
C MET A 52 -7.33 8.41 -5.91
N VAL A 53 -6.94 7.30 -6.57
CA VAL A 53 -5.69 6.58 -6.25
C VAL A 53 -4.45 7.46 -6.46
N ALA A 54 -4.41 8.26 -7.53
CA ALA A 54 -3.31 9.18 -7.79
C ALA A 54 -3.26 10.31 -6.74
N GLY A 55 -4.40 10.91 -6.41
CA GLY A 55 -4.52 11.96 -5.38
C GLY A 55 -4.08 11.46 -4.01
N SER A 56 -4.53 10.26 -3.63
CA SER A 56 -4.14 9.57 -2.40
C SER A 56 -2.62 9.35 -2.36
N ALA A 57 -2.02 8.79 -3.41
CA ALA A 57 -0.58 8.54 -3.46
C ALA A 57 0.28 9.81 -3.34
N ILE A 58 -0.13 10.88 -4.01
CA ILE A 58 0.54 12.18 -3.91
C ILE A 58 0.39 12.75 -2.50
N THR A 59 -0.82 12.72 -1.95
CA THR A 59 -1.11 13.20 -0.60
C THR A 59 -0.33 12.42 0.44
N ALA A 60 -0.32 11.08 0.39
CA ALA A 60 0.44 10.24 1.30
C ALA A 60 1.93 10.55 1.27
N THR A 61 2.50 10.66 0.06
CA THR A 61 3.92 10.96 -0.11
C THR A 61 4.29 12.31 0.49
N LEU A 62 3.56 13.36 0.13
CA LEU A 62 3.82 14.71 0.64
C LEU A 62 3.63 14.79 2.16
N THR A 63 2.53 14.22 2.66
CA THR A 63 2.21 14.22 4.09
C THR A 63 3.30 13.51 4.90
N THR A 64 3.73 12.32 4.48
CA THR A 64 4.77 11.56 5.19
C THR A 64 6.07 12.36 5.31
N LEU A 65 6.46 13.05 4.25
CA LEU A 65 7.66 13.88 4.24
C LEU A 65 7.54 15.11 5.16
N PHE A 66 6.45 15.87 5.04
CA PHE A 66 6.26 17.09 5.82
C PHE A 66 5.97 16.80 7.29
N ILE A 67 5.06 15.89 7.58
CA ILE A 67 4.67 15.54 8.95
C ILE A 67 5.78 14.78 9.67
N GLY A 68 6.55 13.94 8.97
CA GLY A 68 7.74 13.31 9.53
C GLY A 68 8.67 14.35 10.15
N THR A 69 9.06 15.37 9.37
CA THR A 69 9.93 16.45 9.84
C THR A 69 9.27 17.34 10.91
N LEU A 70 7.97 17.62 10.78
CA LEU A 70 7.22 18.41 11.75
C LEU A 70 7.13 17.69 13.11
N SER A 71 6.81 16.40 13.10
CA SER A 71 6.72 15.60 14.31
C SER A 71 8.07 15.43 15.02
N ASP A 72 9.19 15.41 14.27
CA ASP A 72 10.54 15.42 14.85
C ASP A 72 10.85 16.70 15.64
N ARG A 73 10.36 17.84 15.19
CA ARG A 73 10.58 19.15 15.79
C ARG A 73 9.58 19.49 16.89
N THR A 74 8.49 18.76 16.97
CA THR A 74 7.41 19.07 17.92
C THR A 74 7.85 18.79 19.36
N ARG A 75 7.65 19.80 20.24
CA ARG A 75 7.87 19.74 21.68
C ARG A 75 6.53 19.97 22.38
N SER A 76 5.87 18.90 22.78
CA SER A 76 4.57 18.95 23.43
C SER A 76 4.62 18.28 24.81
N ARG A 77 3.76 18.73 25.72
CA ARG A 77 3.57 18.08 27.05
C ARG A 77 3.14 16.60 26.95
N TRP A 78 2.60 16.21 25.79
CA TRP A 78 2.14 14.84 25.53
C TRP A 78 3.21 13.99 24.84
N GLY A 79 4.36 14.57 24.54
CA GLY A 79 5.43 13.96 23.76
C GLY A 79 5.47 14.49 22.35
N ARG A 80 6.35 13.91 21.55
CA ARG A 80 6.67 14.32 20.17
C ARG A 80 5.72 13.71 19.16
N ARG A 81 5.47 12.40 19.26
CA ARG A 81 4.70 11.59 18.29
C ARG A 81 3.25 11.41 18.67
N ARG A 82 2.99 11.27 19.97
CA ARG A 82 1.66 10.96 20.52
C ARG A 82 0.55 11.90 20.04
N PRO A 83 0.71 13.24 19.97
CA PRO A 83 -0.35 14.13 19.48
C PRO A 83 -0.77 13.82 18.05
N PHE A 84 0.20 13.58 17.15
CA PHE A 84 -0.07 13.26 15.75
C PHE A 84 -0.76 11.92 15.60
N ILE A 85 -0.37 10.91 16.36
CA ILE A 85 -1.00 9.59 16.34
C ILE A 85 -2.44 9.69 16.87
N LEU A 86 -2.62 10.24 18.06
CA LEU A 86 -3.95 10.31 18.70
C LEU A 86 -4.95 11.12 17.86
N VAL A 87 -4.60 12.35 17.52
CA VAL A 87 -5.48 13.24 16.76
C VAL A 87 -5.65 12.74 15.32
N GLY A 88 -4.57 12.26 14.72
CA GLY A 88 -4.60 11.75 13.35
C GLY A 88 -5.51 10.52 13.19
N TYR A 89 -5.46 9.53 14.10
CA TYR A 89 -6.38 8.37 14.05
C TYR A 89 -7.84 8.78 14.25
N ILE A 90 -8.12 9.75 15.14
CA ILE A 90 -9.50 10.25 15.34
C ILE A 90 -10.00 10.91 14.04
N LEU A 91 -9.20 11.80 13.46
CA LEU A 91 -9.60 12.51 12.24
C LEU A 91 -9.64 11.58 11.02
N TRP A 92 -8.76 10.60 10.95
CA TRP A 92 -8.81 9.54 9.93
C TRP A 92 -10.11 8.74 10.03
N GLY A 93 -10.47 8.26 11.22
CA GLY A 93 -11.71 7.53 11.40
C GLY A 93 -12.95 8.38 11.13
N LEU A 94 -12.95 9.69 11.53
CA LEU A 94 -14.05 10.61 11.19
C LEU A 94 -14.17 10.82 9.69
N SER A 95 -13.07 11.03 8.97
CA SER A 95 -13.09 11.16 7.50
C SER A 95 -13.55 9.86 6.81
N THR A 96 -13.18 8.69 7.36
CA THR A 96 -13.68 7.39 6.88
C THR A 96 -15.20 7.25 7.07
N VAL A 97 -15.74 7.68 8.23
CA VAL A 97 -17.20 7.72 8.48
C VAL A 97 -17.90 8.66 7.50
N LEU A 98 -17.31 9.81 7.20
CA LEU A 98 -17.91 10.81 6.32
C LEU A 98 -17.77 10.47 4.83
N PHE A 99 -16.79 9.64 4.44
CA PHE A 99 -16.48 9.32 3.05
C PHE A 99 -17.71 8.86 2.23
N PRO A 100 -18.53 7.88 2.69
CA PRO A 100 -19.65 7.40 1.88
C PRO A 100 -20.77 8.45 1.69
N THR A 101 -20.79 9.52 2.50
CA THR A 101 -21.81 10.58 2.35
C THR A 101 -21.70 11.35 1.04
N VAL A 102 -20.55 11.26 0.34
CA VAL A 102 -20.38 11.83 -1.00
C VAL A 102 -21.39 11.26 -2.01
N ALA A 103 -21.85 10.02 -1.82
CA ALA A 103 -22.88 9.41 -2.66
C ALA A 103 -24.26 10.08 -2.56
N TYR A 104 -24.52 10.92 -1.56
CA TYR A 104 -25.75 11.72 -1.47
C TYR A 104 -25.75 12.96 -2.38
N ILE A 105 -24.60 13.31 -2.97
CA ILE A 105 -24.48 14.45 -3.88
C ILE A 105 -25.10 14.07 -5.22
N GLN A 106 -26.20 14.72 -5.59
CA GLN A 106 -26.97 14.40 -6.80
C GLN A 106 -26.22 14.77 -8.09
N THR A 107 -25.40 15.81 -8.08
CA THR A 107 -24.62 16.25 -9.24
C THR A 107 -23.36 15.41 -9.38
N THR A 108 -23.31 14.48 -10.31
CA THR A 108 -22.23 13.53 -10.52
C THR A 108 -20.85 14.18 -10.62
N SER A 109 -20.73 15.30 -11.35
CA SER A 109 -19.44 16.00 -11.49
C SER A 109 -18.93 16.53 -10.13
N ILE A 110 -19.84 17.01 -9.27
CA ILE A 110 -19.48 17.47 -7.93
C ILE A 110 -19.14 16.27 -7.05
N ALA A 111 -19.89 15.18 -7.12
CA ALA A 111 -19.61 13.95 -6.38
C ALA A 111 -18.24 13.39 -6.71
N ILE A 112 -17.85 13.39 -7.99
CA ILE A 112 -16.50 12.95 -8.44
C ILE A 112 -15.40 13.82 -7.82
N ILE A 113 -15.53 15.14 -7.83
CA ILE A 113 -14.53 16.02 -7.21
C ILE A 113 -14.49 15.79 -5.71
N MET A 114 -15.66 15.70 -5.08
CA MET A 114 -15.75 15.53 -3.63
C MET A 114 -15.22 14.18 -3.14
N VAL A 115 -15.36 13.11 -3.93
CA VAL A 115 -14.79 11.80 -3.52
C VAL A 115 -13.27 11.81 -3.56
N VAL A 116 -12.66 12.45 -4.58
CA VAL A 116 -11.20 12.60 -4.66
C VAL A 116 -10.67 13.47 -3.50
N VAL A 117 -11.38 14.55 -3.17
CA VAL A 117 -11.02 15.43 -2.07
C VAL A 117 -11.19 14.71 -0.72
N ALA A 118 -12.31 14.00 -0.51
CA ALA A 118 -12.58 13.27 0.72
C ALA A 118 -11.54 12.17 0.97
N ASP A 119 -11.18 11.42 -0.07
CA ASP A 119 -10.13 10.42 -0.03
C ASP A 119 -8.76 11.04 0.29
N SER A 120 -8.40 12.15 -0.36
CA SER A 120 -7.16 12.88 -0.09
C SER A 120 -7.09 13.41 1.36
N ILE A 121 -8.22 13.90 1.91
CA ILE A 121 -8.29 14.34 3.32
C ILE A 121 -8.11 13.14 4.26
N MET A 122 -8.75 12.03 3.97
CA MET A 122 -8.64 10.80 4.74
C MET A 122 -7.19 10.28 4.71
N THR A 123 -6.58 10.22 3.54
CA THR A 123 -5.17 9.85 3.35
C THR A 123 -4.22 10.79 4.07
N PHE A 124 -4.50 12.11 4.09
CA PHE A 124 -3.68 13.08 4.83
C PHE A 124 -3.64 12.74 6.33
N PHE A 125 -4.78 12.43 6.95
CA PHE A 125 -4.84 12.06 8.37
C PHE A 125 -4.25 10.67 8.62
N GLY A 126 -4.51 9.69 7.75
CA GLY A 126 -3.94 8.36 7.83
C GLY A 126 -2.41 8.37 7.73
N SER A 127 -1.87 9.06 6.74
CA SER A 127 -0.42 9.19 6.57
C SER A 127 0.23 10.02 7.69
N THR A 128 -0.45 11.04 8.21
CA THR A 128 0.00 11.78 9.40
C THR A 128 0.17 10.85 10.59
N ALA A 129 -0.85 10.05 10.88
CA ALA A 129 -0.91 9.22 12.07
C ALA A 129 -0.06 7.94 11.93
N ASN A 130 -0.22 7.21 10.83
CA ASN A 130 0.34 5.87 10.64
C ASN A 130 1.71 5.90 9.95
N ASP A 131 1.80 6.54 8.78
CA ASP A 131 3.03 6.46 7.98
C ASP A 131 4.15 7.36 8.52
N ALA A 132 3.83 8.55 8.98
CA ALA A 132 4.79 9.48 9.54
C ALA A 132 5.02 9.27 11.05
N ALA A 133 4.01 9.55 11.89
CA ALA A 133 4.20 9.61 13.32
C ALA A 133 4.35 8.22 13.97
N PHE A 134 3.51 7.24 13.62
CA PHE A 134 3.57 5.89 14.19
C PHE A 134 4.81 5.13 13.70
N SER A 135 5.16 5.20 12.42
CA SER A 135 6.36 4.59 11.86
C SER A 135 7.64 5.14 12.54
N ALA A 136 7.69 6.47 12.76
CA ALA A 136 8.78 7.07 13.49
C ALA A 136 8.80 6.65 14.98
N TRP A 137 7.65 6.58 15.64
CA TRP A 137 7.55 6.11 17.02
C TRP A 137 8.04 4.65 17.17
N THR A 138 7.67 3.74 16.28
CA THR A 138 8.15 2.35 16.30
C THR A 138 9.66 2.27 16.14
N THR A 139 10.25 3.14 15.33
CA THR A 139 11.71 3.27 15.18
C THR A 139 12.35 3.80 16.45
N ASP A 140 11.76 4.82 17.09
CA ASP A 140 12.26 5.44 18.33
C ASP A 140 12.29 4.47 19.52
N ILE A 141 11.33 3.54 19.62
CA ILE A 141 11.25 2.54 20.70
C ILE A 141 12.10 1.30 20.44
N ALA A 142 12.49 1.04 19.19
CA ALA A 142 13.22 -0.15 18.79
C ALA A 142 14.71 -0.04 19.15
N THR A 143 15.17 -0.86 20.07
CA THR A 143 16.61 -1.04 20.37
C THR A 143 17.22 -2.04 19.39
N THR A 144 18.57 -2.10 19.34
CA THR A 144 19.29 -3.09 18.52
C THR A 144 18.84 -4.53 18.80
N GLU A 145 18.50 -4.84 20.05
CA GLU A 145 18.05 -6.17 20.48
C GLU A 145 16.59 -6.47 20.16
N THR A 146 15.72 -5.43 20.10
CA THR A 146 14.29 -5.59 19.91
C THR A 146 13.83 -5.32 18.48
N ARG A 147 14.66 -4.71 17.63
CA ARG A 147 14.32 -4.28 16.26
C ARG A 147 13.72 -5.42 15.42
N GLY A 148 14.31 -6.60 15.45
CA GLY A 148 13.78 -7.75 14.70
C GLY A 148 12.38 -8.19 15.15
N ARG A 149 12.09 -8.11 16.47
CA ARG A 149 10.76 -8.43 17.01
C ARG A 149 9.74 -7.36 16.66
N VAL A 150 10.12 -6.08 16.72
CA VAL A 150 9.27 -4.94 16.31
C VAL A 150 8.87 -5.09 14.84
N GLU A 151 9.83 -5.28 13.96
CA GLU A 151 9.58 -5.53 12.52
C GLU A 151 8.70 -6.78 12.29
N GLY A 152 8.93 -7.84 13.06
CA GLY A 152 8.12 -9.06 13.01
C GLY A 152 6.65 -8.80 13.33
N VAL A 153 6.37 -8.02 14.39
CA VAL A 153 4.98 -7.65 14.77
C VAL A 153 4.35 -6.72 13.72
N LEU A 154 5.10 -5.75 13.20
CA LEU A 154 4.60 -4.85 12.15
C LEU A 154 4.23 -5.62 10.88
N ASN A 155 5.11 -6.51 10.40
CA ASN A 155 4.85 -7.35 9.23
C ASN A 155 3.67 -8.31 9.46
N LEU A 156 3.56 -8.91 10.65
CA LEU A 156 2.40 -9.73 11.02
C LEU A 156 1.11 -8.92 10.99
N SER A 157 1.13 -7.68 11.48
CA SER A 157 -0.02 -6.77 11.46
C SER A 157 -0.45 -6.44 10.03
N VAL A 158 0.50 -6.16 9.12
CA VAL A 158 0.22 -5.94 7.69
C VAL A 158 -0.45 -7.18 7.09
N PHE A 159 0.10 -8.36 7.33
CA PHE A 159 -0.42 -9.61 6.79
C PHE A 159 -1.84 -9.92 7.30
N LEU A 160 -2.06 -9.82 8.62
CA LEU A 160 -3.38 -10.02 9.22
C LEU A 160 -4.39 -8.98 8.72
N ALA A 161 -3.97 -7.73 8.58
CA ALA A 161 -4.83 -6.66 8.07
C ALA A 161 -5.31 -6.93 6.65
N GLN A 162 -4.42 -7.39 5.76
CA GLN A 162 -4.77 -7.75 4.39
C GLN A 162 -5.79 -8.91 4.36
N ILE A 163 -5.61 -9.95 5.20
CA ILE A 163 -6.58 -11.04 5.32
C ILE A 163 -7.94 -10.51 5.80
N VAL A 164 -7.94 -9.70 6.88
CA VAL A 164 -9.18 -9.16 7.45
C VAL A 164 -9.90 -8.28 6.43
N ALA A 165 -9.19 -7.36 5.76
CA ALA A 165 -9.77 -6.49 4.75
C ALA A 165 -10.30 -7.27 3.54
N MET A 166 -9.60 -8.34 3.12
CA MET A 166 -10.02 -9.15 1.99
C MET A 166 -11.20 -10.04 2.34
N VAL A 167 -11.15 -10.76 3.49
CA VAL A 167 -12.17 -11.75 3.87
C VAL A 167 -13.41 -11.07 4.47
N ALA A 168 -13.24 -10.15 5.41
CA ALA A 168 -14.37 -9.59 6.13
C ALA A 168 -15.11 -8.50 5.37
N ALA A 169 -14.40 -7.65 4.59
CA ALA A 169 -15.03 -6.47 4.02
C ALA A 169 -16.12 -6.81 2.99
N GLY A 170 -15.87 -7.73 2.05
CA GLY A 170 -16.87 -8.10 1.06
C GLY A 170 -18.12 -8.73 1.68
N MET A 171 -17.95 -9.62 2.67
CA MET A 171 -19.07 -10.22 3.39
C MET A 171 -19.89 -9.17 4.16
N LEU A 172 -19.21 -8.21 4.79
CA LEU A 172 -19.86 -7.12 5.52
C LEU A 172 -20.57 -6.15 4.57
N ILE A 173 -19.99 -5.84 3.43
CA ILE A 173 -20.60 -4.96 2.42
C ILE A 173 -21.84 -5.63 1.81
N ASP A 174 -21.79 -6.92 1.45
CA ASP A 174 -22.95 -7.66 0.94
C ASP A 174 -24.09 -7.73 1.96
N SER A 175 -23.78 -7.91 3.25
CA SER A 175 -24.79 -8.09 4.30
C SER A 175 -25.32 -6.79 4.88
N LEU A 176 -24.49 -5.75 5.03
CA LEU A 176 -24.81 -4.51 5.74
C LEU A 176 -24.82 -3.27 4.84
N GLY A 177 -24.31 -3.39 3.61
CA GLY A 177 -24.11 -2.30 2.68
C GLY A 177 -22.87 -1.45 2.98
N TYR A 178 -22.47 -0.64 1.99
CA TYR A 178 -21.26 0.20 2.07
C TYR A 178 -21.28 1.20 3.23
N PHE A 179 -22.41 1.89 3.48
CA PHE A 179 -22.50 2.93 4.51
C PHE A 179 -22.22 2.36 5.89
N THR A 180 -22.90 1.28 6.25
CA THR A 180 -22.70 0.62 7.55
C THR A 180 -21.29 0.10 7.70
N PHE A 181 -20.73 -0.48 6.64
CA PHE A 181 -19.34 -0.95 6.62
C PHE A 181 -18.34 0.18 6.91
N PHE A 182 -18.44 1.33 6.22
CA PHE A 182 -17.55 2.46 6.46
C PHE A 182 -17.74 3.09 7.83
N TYR A 183 -18.97 3.13 8.35
CA TYR A 183 -19.23 3.61 9.72
C TYR A 183 -18.58 2.68 10.75
N LEU A 184 -18.65 1.38 10.59
CA LEU A 184 -17.97 0.40 11.45
C LEU A 184 -16.44 0.56 11.38
N LEU A 185 -15.89 0.62 10.18
CA LEU A 185 -14.45 0.78 9.98
C LEU A 185 -13.94 2.07 10.64
N GLY A 186 -14.56 3.21 10.32
CA GLY A 186 -14.18 4.50 10.87
C GLY A 186 -14.35 4.54 12.39
N GLY A 187 -15.43 3.94 12.93
CA GLY A 187 -15.65 3.77 14.37
C GLY A 187 -14.54 2.98 15.04
N ILE A 188 -14.10 1.86 14.44
CA ILE A 188 -12.96 1.05 14.94
C ILE A 188 -11.67 1.89 14.93
N VAL A 189 -11.40 2.62 13.85
CA VAL A 189 -10.21 3.49 13.76
C VAL A 189 -10.20 4.55 14.86
N ILE A 190 -11.35 5.20 15.13
CA ILE A 190 -11.49 6.18 16.22
C ILE A 190 -11.26 5.52 17.58
N VAL A 191 -11.95 4.43 17.88
CA VAL A 191 -11.88 3.77 19.19
C VAL A 191 -10.46 3.28 19.48
N VAL A 192 -9.83 2.60 18.53
CA VAL A 192 -8.45 2.14 18.68
C VAL A 192 -7.49 3.32 18.79
N GLY A 193 -7.68 4.35 17.97
CA GLY A 193 -6.90 5.59 18.03
C GLY A 193 -6.97 6.26 19.39
N VAL A 194 -8.16 6.37 19.98
CA VAL A 194 -8.35 6.95 21.33
C VAL A 194 -7.72 6.05 22.40
N ILE A 195 -8.00 4.76 22.43
CA ILE A 195 -7.50 3.84 23.46
C ILE A 195 -5.99 3.69 23.34
N ALA A 196 -5.48 3.21 22.21
CA ALA A 196 -4.07 2.94 22.03
C ALA A 196 -3.24 4.23 22.01
N GLY A 197 -3.72 5.30 21.34
CA GLY A 197 -3.06 6.61 21.32
C GLY A 197 -2.98 7.26 22.70
N SER A 198 -4.02 7.11 23.56
CA SER A 198 -3.96 7.58 24.95
C SER A 198 -2.97 6.78 25.80
N MET A 199 -2.84 5.48 25.53
CA MET A 199 -1.91 4.59 26.22
C MET A 199 -0.47 4.71 25.72
N LEU A 200 -0.23 5.34 24.57
CA LEU A 200 1.08 5.48 23.96
C LEU A 200 2.04 6.26 24.87
N GLN A 201 3.24 5.71 25.08
CA GLN A 201 4.32 6.38 25.78
C GLN A 201 5.37 6.81 24.78
N ASP A 202 5.64 8.10 24.75
CA ASP A 202 6.65 8.68 23.87
C ASP A 202 8.05 8.57 24.48
N VAL A 203 9.07 8.43 23.65
CA VAL A 203 10.46 8.34 24.10
C VAL A 203 10.97 9.74 24.39
N LYS A 204 11.48 9.94 25.59
CA LYS A 204 12.21 11.17 25.94
C LYS A 204 13.60 11.07 25.30
N LEU A 205 13.84 11.84 24.25
CA LEU A 205 15.17 11.97 23.68
C LEU A 205 15.98 13.03 24.45
N PRO A 206 17.32 12.87 24.51
CA PRO A 206 18.21 13.90 25.04
C PRO A 206 17.97 15.23 24.29
N GLU A 207 18.12 16.36 24.98
CA GLU A 207 17.85 17.70 24.44
C GLU A 207 18.77 18.12 23.28
N GLU A 208 19.90 17.45 23.09
CA GLU A 208 20.96 17.79 22.14
C GLU A 208 20.81 17.19 20.73
N SER A 209 19.75 16.43 20.45
CA SER A 209 19.52 15.94 19.08
C SER A 209 19.05 17.12 18.19
N GLU A 210 19.99 17.88 17.66
CA GLU A 210 19.69 18.85 16.59
C GLU A 210 19.09 18.10 15.38
N ALA A 211 17.87 18.45 15.04
CA ALA A 211 17.26 17.97 13.79
C ALA A 211 18.15 18.42 12.60
N PRO A 212 18.32 17.57 11.58
CA PRO A 212 19.14 17.91 10.44
C PRO A 212 18.70 19.25 9.84
N LYS A 213 19.66 20.17 9.67
CA LYS A 213 19.42 21.56 9.19
C LYS A 213 19.08 21.65 7.69
N ARG A 214 19.20 20.53 6.94
CA ARG A 214 18.98 20.53 5.49
C ARG A 214 17.53 20.25 5.13
N SER A 215 17.06 20.94 4.08
CA SER A 215 15.72 20.68 3.52
C SER A 215 15.72 19.31 2.87
N PHE A 216 14.67 18.48 3.12
CA PHE A 216 14.47 17.20 2.44
C PHE A 216 14.53 17.34 0.91
N LEU A 217 13.99 18.42 0.34
CA LEU A 217 14.00 18.67 -1.10
C LEU A 217 15.43 18.85 -1.65
N SER A 218 16.33 19.51 -0.90
CA SER A 218 17.73 19.63 -1.34
C SER A 218 18.49 18.31 -1.23
N GLU A 219 18.24 17.54 -0.17
CA GLU A 219 18.82 16.22 0.00
C GLU A 219 18.30 15.22 -1.05
N PHE A 220 17.03 15.37 -1.44
CA PHE A 220 16.41 14.58 -2.49
C PHE A 220 16.99 14.92 -3.87
N ALA A 221 17.17 16.22 -4.18
CA ALA A 221 17.77 16.64 -5.45
C ALA A 221 19.21 16.14 -5.62
N GLU A 222 20.01 16.09 -4.54
CA GLU A 222 21.37 15.53 -4.55
C GLU A 222 21.43 14.06 -4.98
N LEU A 223 20.37 13.29 -4.75
CA LEU A 223 20.33 11.87 -5.11
C LEU A 223 20.14 11.64 -6.62
N PHE A 224 19.59 12.63 -7.34
CA PHE A 224 19.46 12.60 -8.80
C PHE A 224 20.65 13.31 -9.50
N ASP A 225 21.69 13.68 -8.76
CA ASP A 225 22.94 14.15 -9.37
C ASP A 225 23.56 13.04 -10.23
N VAL A 226 24.09 13.41 -11.41
CA VAL A 226 24.64 12.50 -12.41
C VAL A 226 25.75 11.60 -11.84
N ASN A 227 26.56 12.13 -10.91
CA ASN A 227 27.63 11.36 -10.28
C ASN A 227 27.05 10.30 -9.33
N THR A 228 26.08 10.66 -8.50
CA THR A 228 25.37 9.74 -7.59
C THR A 228 24.66 8.62 -8.38
N LEU A 229 24.04 8.94 -9.51
CA LEU A 229 23.40 7.97 -10.39
C LEU A 229 24.41 6.98 -11.00
N LYS A 230 25.60 7.47 -11.41
CA LYS A 230 26.65 6.61 -11.99
C LYS A 230 27.27 5.71 -10.94
N GLU A 231 27.56 6.23 -9.75
CA GLU A 231 28.13 5.47 -8.62
C GLU A 231 27.20 4.37 -8.12
N ASN A 232 25.88 4.63 -8.12
CA ASN A 232 24.85 3.72 -7.63
C ASN A 232 24.00 3.11 -8.76
N ARG A 233 24.57 2.92 -9.95
CA ARG A 233 23.86 2.49 -11.15
C ARG A 233 23.01 1.24 -10.95
N GLU A 234 23.55 0.21 -10.31
CA GLU A 234 22.85 -1.05 -10.08
C GLU A 234 21.62 -0.87 -9.16
N LEU A 235 21.74 -0.03 -8.15
CA LEU A 235 20.64 0.33 -7.26
C LEU A 235 19.50 1.02 -8.03
N PHE A 236 19.82 1.97 -8.93
CA PHE A 236 18.80 2.64 -9.72
C PHE A 236 18.15 1.71 -10.75
N ILE A 237 18.91 0.76 -11.33
CA ILE A 237 18.34 -0.27 -12.22
C ILE A 237 17.30 -1.11 -11.47
N ILE A 238 17.58 -1.54 -10.23
CA ILE A 238 16.60 -2.29 -9.42
C ILE A 238 15.41 -1.42 -9.05
N LEU A 239 15.60 -0.14 -8.72
CA LEU A 239 14.51 0.78 -8.46
C LEU A 239 13.60 0.95 -9.70
N ILE A 240 14.17 1.05 -10.90
CA ILE A 240 13.42 1.10 -12.16
C ILE A 240 12.66 -0.21 -12.40
N PHE A 241 13.28 -1.36 -12.13
CA PHE A 241 12.58 -2.65 -12.18
C PHE A 241 11.37 -2.67 -11.25
N ILE A 242 11.56 -2.29 -9.98
CA ILE A 242 10.49 -2.23 -8.97
C ILE A 242 9.38 -1.28 -9.44
N MET A 243 9.73 -0.11 -9.96
CA MET A 243 8.77 0.88 -10.47
C MET A 243 7.92 0.32 -11.61
N LEU A 244 8.56 -0.23 -12.65
CA LEU A 244 7.85 -0.76 -13.80
C LEU A 244 6.97 -1.96 -13.44
N SER A 245 7.47 -2.89 -12.59
CA SER A 245 6.69 -4.02 -12.10
C SER A 245 5.48 -3.56 -11.28
N SER A 246 5.67 -2.56 -10.43
CA SER A 246 4.57 -1.97 -9.64
C SER A 246 3.57 -1.22 -10.51
N ILE A 247 4.00 -0.51 -11.57
CA ILE A 247 3.09 0.09 -12.57
C ILE A 247 2.24 -1.00 -13.19
N GLY A 248 2.86 -2.11 -13.66
CA GLY A 248 2.12 -3.23 -14.24
C GLY A 248 1.05 -3.79 -13.32
N MET A 249 1.34 -3.94 -12.03
CA MET A 249 0.39 -4.39 -11.03
C MET A 249 -0.74 -3.35 -10.80
N GLN A 250 -0.41 -2.08 -10.74
CA GLN A 250 -1.37 -0.99 -10.51
C GLN A 250 -2.30 -0.70 -11.71
N VAL A 251 -1.99 -1.21 -12.91
CA VAL A 251 -2.92 -1.12 -14.06
C VAL A 251 -4.24 -1.85 -13.76
N SER A 252 -4.19 -2.98 -13.08
CA SER A 252 -5.35 -3.83 -12.83
C SER A 252 -5.84 -3.81 -11.38
N LEU A 253 -4.95 -3.62 -10.40
CA LEU A 253 -5.29 -3.77 -8.98
C LEU A 253 -6.46 -2.91 -8.50
N PRO A 254 -6.55 -1.59 -8.82
CA PRO A 254 -7.68 -0.75 -8.41
C PRO A 254 -9.02 -1.17 -9.02
N TYR A 255 -8.98 -1.90 -10.12
CA TYR A 255 -10.16 -2.34 -10.88
C TYR A 255 -10.45 -3.84 -10.71
N LEU A 256 -9.64 -4.57 -9.91
CA LEU A 256 -9.74 -6.02 -9.76
C LEU A 256 -11.13 -6.47 -9.26
N ILE A 257 -11.62 -5.89 -8.17
CA ILE A 257 -12.92 -6.24 -7.59
C ILE A 257 -14.03 -5.87 -8.58
N ILE A 258 -13.96 -4.67 -9.16
CA ILE A 258 -14.93 -4.19 -10.15
C ILE A 258 -15.00 -5.13 -11.36
N TYR A 259 -13.83 -5.61 -11.85
CA TYR A 259 -13.77 -6.57 -12.94
C TYR A 259 -14.41 -7.91 -12.56
N LEU A 260 -14.06 -8.47 -11.40
CA LEU A 260 -14.58 -9.75 -10.97
C LEU A 260 -16.10 -9.69 -10.72
N GLU A 261 -16.59 -8.59 -10.19
CA GLU A 261 -18.02 -8.40 -9.93
C GLU A 261 -18.81 -8.13 -11.21
N ASN A 262 -18.39 -7.20 -12.04
CA ASN A 262 -19.19 -6.72 -13.17
C ASN A 262 -18.91 -7.44 -14.51
N TYR A 263 -17.71 -8.02 -14.69
CA TYR A 263 -17.36 -8.75 -15.89
C TYR A 263 -17.56 -10.27 -15.73
N ILE A 264 -17.09 -10.81 -14.59
CA ILE A 264 -17.20 -12.26 -14.31
C ILE A 264 -18.52 -12.60 -13.64
N GLY A 265 -19.11 -11.67 -12.86
CA GLY A 265 -20.34 -11.90 -12.10
C GLY A 265 -20.13 -12.52 -10.71
N VAL A 266 -18.94 -12.37 -10.14
CA VAL A 266 -18.59 -12.84 -8.79
C VAL A 266 -19.17 -11.89 -7.74
N THR A 267 -19.84 -12.39 -6.72
CA THR A 267 -20.32 -11.59 -5.59
C THR A 267 -19.15 -11.09 -4.72
N LYS A 268 -19.35 -10.03 -3.94
CA LYS A 268 -18.34 -9.52 -2.98
C LYS A 268 -17.94 -10.58 -1.95
N THR A 269 -18.91 -11.41 -1.53
CA THR A 269 -18.67 -12.54 -0.63
C THR A 269 -17.82 -13.64 -1.29
N GLU A 270 -18.12 -14.04 -2.53
CA GLU A 270 -17.31 -15.02 -3.27
C GLU A 270 -15.91 -14.49 -3.52
N PHE A 271 -15.78 -13.20 -3.91
CA PHE A 271 -14.47 -12.55 -4.02
C PHE A 271 -13.70 -12.60 -2.70
N SER A 272 -14.36 -12.34 -1.57
CA SER A 272 -13.74 -12.40 -0.25
C SER A 272 -13.20 -13.79 0.09
N ILE A 273 -13.95 -14.84 -0.22
CA ILE A 273 -13.53 -16.23 -0.01
C ILE A 273 -12.33 -16.59 -0.90
N ILE A 274 -12.42 -16.28 -2.19
CA ILE A 274 -11.34 -16.54 -3.16
C ILE A 274 -10.09 -15.72 -2.78
N GLY A 275 -10.24 -14.43 -2.56
CA GLY A 275 -9.15 -13.53 -2.19
C GLY A 275 -8.47 -13.94 -0.90
N GLY A 276 -9.25 -14.33 0.11
CA GLY A 276 -8.74 -14.90 1.35
C GLY A 276 -7.93 -16.18 1.14
N ALA A 277 -8.44 -17.10 0.34
CA ALA A 277 -7.75 -18.35 -0.01
C ALA A 277 -6.44 -18.07 -0.78
N VAL A 278 -6.47 -17.16 -1.73
CA VAL A 278 -5.28 -16.70 -2.49
C VAL A 278 -4.25 -16.06 -1.57
N MET A 279 -4.67 -15.21 -0.64
CA MET A 279 -3.75 -14.57 0.30
C MET A 279 -3.11 -15.58 1.27
N LEU A 280 -3.91 -16.47 1.85
CA LEU A 280 -3.39 -17.52 2.74
C LEU A 280 -2.45 -18.46 1.99
N GLY A 281 -2.83 -18.89 0.79
CA GLY A 281 -1.97 -19.69 -0.08
C GLY A 281 -0.65 -18.99 -0.39
N SER A 282 -0.70 -17.71 -0.77
CA SER A 282 0.50 -16.91 -1.06
C SER A 282 1.42 -16.77 0.16
N ALA A 283 0.86 -16.66 1.36
CA ALA A 283 1.63 -16.61 2.59
C ALA A 283 2.38 -17.92 2.89
N VAL A 284 1.73 -19.07 2.63
CA VAL A 284 2.40 -20.38 2.76
C VAL A 284 3.62 -20.45 1.82
N PHE A 285 3.49 -19.93 0.60
CA PHE A 285 4.60 -19.89 -0.36
C PHE A 285 5.67 -18.84 -0.02
N ALA A 286 5.34 -17.79 0.75
CA ALA A 286 6.31 -16.74 1.10
C ALA A 286 7.49 -17.29 1.90
N ILE A 287 7.29 -18.29 2.78
CA ILE A 287 8.35 -18.91 3.58
C ILE A 287 9.37 -19.63 2.70
N PRO A 288 9.00 -20.61 1.83
CA PRO A 288 9.96 -21.24 0.93
C PRO A 288 10.60 -20.25 -0.05
N PHE A 289 9.88 -19.23 -0.51
CA PHE A 289 10.48 -18.19 -1.35
C PHE A 289 11.51 -17.34 -0.61
N GLY A 290 11.29 -17.03 0.68
CA GLY A 290 12.30 -16.37 1.52
C GLY A 290 13.58 -17.20 1.64
N LEU A 291 13.45 -18.50 1.95
CA LEU A 291 14.58 -19.42 2.05
C LEU A 291 15.30 -19.61 0.69
N LEU A 292 14.55 -19.55 -0.39
CA LEU A 292 15.11 -19.65 -1.74
C LEU A 292 15.85 -18.37 -2.12
N ALA A 293 15.35 -17.19 -1.73
CA ALA A 293 16.01 -15.89 -1.95
C ALA A 293 17.40 -15.79 -1.29
N ASP A 294 17.60 -16.51 -0.17
CA ASP A 294 18.90 -16.58 0.52
C ASP A 294 19.90 -17.51 -0.19
N LYS A 295 19.41 -18.52 -0.91
CA LYS A 295 20.24 -19.56 -1.55
C LYS A 295 20.43 -19.38 -3.02
N TRP A 296 19.44 -18.84 -3.70
CA TRP A 296 19.44 -18.62 -5.15
C TRP A 296 20.02 -17.24 -5.49
N ASN A 297 20.56 -17.12 -6.72
CA ASN A 297 20.87 -15.82 -7.27
C ASN A 297 19.59 -14.99 -7.37
N LYS A 298 19.56 -13.84 -6.68
CA LYS A 298 18.39 -12.96 -6.56
C LYS A 298 17.87 -12.50 -7.93
N ARG A 299 18.78 -12.26 -8.87
CA ARG A 299 18.42 -11.92 -10.26
C ARG A 299 17.59 -13.03 -10.90
N ASN A 300 18.06 -14.30 -10.85
CA ASN A 300 17.35 -15.42 -11.44
C ASN A 300 15.99 -15.64 -10.78
N MET A 301 15.91 -15.45 -9.47
CA MET A 301 14.65 -15.53 -8.74
C MET A 301 13.65 -14.46 -9.17
N ILE A 302 14.11 -13.22 -9.36
CA ILE A 302 13.27 -12.14 -9.88
C ILE A 302 12.77 -12.47 -11.29
N PHE A 303 13.63 -12.92 -12.19
CA PHE A 303 13.25 -13.33 -13.56
C PHE A 303 12.17 -14.40 -13.53
N PHE A 304 12.42 -15.50 -12.81
CA PHE A 304 11.47 -16.61 -12.67
C PHE A 304 10.14 -16.15 -12.06
N ALA A 305 10.18 -15.44 -10.94
CA ALA A 305 8.98 -15.00 -10.24
C ALA A 305 8.17 -14.01 -11.09
N THR A 306 8.81 -13.07 -11.78
CA THR A 306 8.14 -12.10 -12.65
C THR A 306 7.45 -12.79 -13.83
N ILE A 307 8.11 -13.76 -14.47
CA ILE A 307 7.54 -14.50 -15.60
C ILE A 307 6.32 -15.30 -15.14
N VAL A 308 6.43 -16.05 -14.04
CA VAL A 308 5.32 -16.89 -13.55
C VAL A 308 4.16 -16.02 -13.04
N SER A 309 4.44 -14.92 -12.33
CA SER A 309 3.42 -13.97 -11.92
C SER A 309 2.70 -13.36 -13.12
N SER A 310 3.43 -12.90 -14.13
CA SER A 310 2.83 -12.32 -15.33
C SER A 310 1.97 -13.33 -16.10
N LEU A 311 2.43 -14.59 -16.20
CA LEU A 311 1.61 -15.67 -16.76
C LEU A 311 0.34 -15.89 -15.94
N GLY A 312 0.43 -15.86 -14.60
CA GLY A 312 -0.73 -15.93 -13.70
C GLY A 312 -1.74 -14.82 -13.96
N GLY A 313 -1.29 -13.59 -14.14
CA GLY A 313 -2.14 -12.43 -14.47
C GLY A 313 -2.81 -12.56 -15.86
N ILE A 314 -2.06 -13.02 -16.88
CA ILE A 314 -2.63 -13.29 -18.21
C ILE A 314 -3.66 -14.43 -18.13
N LEU A 315 -3.36 -15.54 -17.45
CA LEU A 315 -4.30 -16.65 -17.28
C LEU A 315 -5.55 -16.22 -16.51
N LEU A 316 -5.44 -15.37 -15.48
CA LEU A 316 -6.58 -14.82 -14.76
C LEU A 316 -7.55 -14.09 -15.69
N SER A 317 -7.02 -13.39 -16.72
CA SER A 317 -7.84 -12.69 -17.70
C SER A 317 -8.61 -13.60 -18.67
N LEU A 318 -8.29 -14.89 -18.71
CA LEU A 318 -8.88 -15.87 -19.66
C LEU A 318 -9.85 -16.86 -19.01
N VAL A 319 -10.03 -16.81 -17.69
CA VAL A 319 -10.84 -17.76 -16.93
C VAL A 319 -12.04 -17.11 -16.29
N ASN A 320 -13.15 -17.87 -16.21
CA ASN A 320 -14.43 -17.40 -15.70
C ASN A 320 -14.97 -18.27 -14.53
N SER A 321 -14.34 -19.41 -14.19
CA SER A 321 -14.78 -20.25 -13.09
C SER A 321 -14.07 -19.88 -11.78
N LEU A 322 -14.79 -19.92 -10.67
CA LEU A 322 -14.27 -19.55 -9.33
C LEU A 322 -13.00 -20.32 -8.96
N SER A 323 -12.95 -21.63 -9.27
CA SER A 323 -11.79 -22.47 -8.96
C SER A 323 -10.55 -22.08 -9.78
N LEU A 324 -10.74 -21.76 -11.07
CA LEU A 324 -9.65 -21.32 -11.92
C LEU A 324 -9.21 -19.90 -11.58
N LEU A 325 -10.13 -19.00 -11.19
CA LEU A 325 -9.79 -17.67 -10.67
C LEU A 325 -8.94 -17.78 -9.40
N ALA A 326 -9.28 -18.69 -8.47
CA ALA A 326 -8.48 -18.94 -7.28
C ALA A 326 -7.07 -19.44 -7.63
N LEU A 327 -6.94 -20.39 -8.56
CA LEU A 327 -5.67 -20.96 -8.96
C LEU A 327 -4.78 -19.96 -9.70
N THR A 328 -5.33 -19.26 -10.68
CA THR A 328 -4.58 -18.24 -11.46
C THR A 328 -4.26 -17.03 -10.61
N GLY A 329 -5.17 -16.62 -9.71
CA GLY A 329 -4.94 -15.58 -8.72
C GLY A 329 -3.83 -15.96 -7.73
N LEU A 330 -3.78 -17.22 -7.31
CA LEU A 330 -2.70 -17.74 -6.45
C LEU A 330 -1.34 -17.69 -7.18
N LEU A 331 -1.29 -18.12 -8.44
CA LEU A 331 -0.08 -18.01 -9.24
C LEU A 331 0.37 -16.55 -9.37
N TRP A 332 -0.55 -15.65 -9.72
CA TRP A 332 -0.24 -14.23 -9.83
C TRP A 332 0.29 -13.66 -8.52
N GLN A 333 -0.44 -13.85 -7.42
CA GLN A 333 -0.12 -13.26 -6.12
C GLN A 333 1.11 -13.89 -5.45
N ALA A 334 1.22 -15.22 -5.40
CA ALA A 334 2.34 -15.88 -4.72
C ALA A 334 3.68 -15.55 -5.38
N PHE A 335 3.73 -15.50 -6.72
CA PHE A 335 4.96 -15.14 -7.42
C PHE A 335 5.21 -13.63 -7.43
N SER A 336 4.18 -12.78 -7.32
CA SER A 336 4.37 -11.34 -7.03
C SER A 336 5.03 -11.14 -5.65
N VAL A 337 4.63 -11.90 -4.63
CA VAL A 337 5.26 -11.89 -3.31
C VAL A 337 6.71 -12.37 -3.40
N ALA A 338 7.00 -13.44 -4.13
CA ALA A 338 8.35 -13.94 -4.35
C ALA A 338 9.25 -12.90 -5.04
N MET A 339 8.74 -12.25 -6.08
CA MET A 339 9.41 -11.14 -6.77
C MET A 339 9.72 -9.99 -5.81
N GLY A 340 8.74 -9.61 -4.98
CA GLY A 340 8.90 -8.56 -3.98
C GLY A 340 9.99 -8.89 -2.95
N ILE A 341 9.98 -10.11 -2.40
CA ILE A 341 11.00 -10.60 -1.43
C ILE A 341 12.39 -10.48 -2.04
N ALA A 342 12.60 -11.03 -3.24
CA ALA A 342 13.90 -11.02 -3.91
C ALA A 342 14.37 -9.60 -4.25
N SER A 343 13.45 -8.74 -4.71
CA SER A 343 13.75 -7.34 -5.06
C SER A 343 14.16 -6.52 -3.85
N VAL A 344 13.45 -6.68 -2.71
CA VAL A 344 13.79 -5.99 -1.45
C VAL A 344 15.13 -6.49 -0.90
N ALA A 345 15.37 -7.80 -0.96
CA ALA A 345 16.63 -8.38 -0.51
C ALA A 345 17.79 -7.83 -1.34
N TRP A 346 17.66 -7.82 -2.68
CA TRP A 346 18.70 -7.29 -3.56
C TRP A 346 18.91 -5.79 -3.39
N LEU A 347 17.82 -5.02 -3.27
CA LEU A 347 17.90 -3.59 -2.98
C LEU A 347 18.68 -3.29 -1.68
N LYS A 348 18.43 -4.08 -0.61
CA LYS A 348 19.14 -3.94 0.67
C LYS A 348 20.63 -4.19 0.56
N ASP A 349 21.07 -5.14 -0.28
CA ASP A 349 22.49 -5.43 -0.51
C ASP A 349 23.22 -4.28 -1.22
N LEU A 350 22.49 -3.51 -2.04
CA LEU A 350 23.06 -2.40 -2.82
C LEU A 350 22.97 -1.04 -2.10
N LEU A 351 22.28 -0.98 -0.95
CA LEU A 351 22.13 0.28 -0.20
C LEU A 351 23.45 0.69 0.45
N PRO A 352 24.01 1.88 0.11
CA PRO A 352 25.19 2.41 0.78
C PRO A 352 24.94 2.66 2.27
N GLU A 353 25.91 2.28 3.14
CA GLU A 353 25.75 2.44 4.59
C GLU A 353 25.57 3.89 5.03
N GLN A 354 26.23 4.83 4.34
CA GLN A 354 26.27 6.25 4.72
C GLN A 354 24.99 7.03 4.41
N ASN A 355 24.12 6.55 3.49
CA ASN A 355 22.95 7.30 3.01
C ASN A 355 21.64 6.47 3.01
N ARG A 356 21.55 5.43 3.84
CA ARG A 356 20.40 4.49 3.85
C ARG A 356 19.04 5.19 3.95
N GLY A 357 18.92 6.21 4.81
CA GLY A 357 17.65 6.94 4.98
C GLY A 357 17.19 7.68 3.73
N LYS A 358 18.13 8.30 2.99
CA LYS A 358 17.84 9.00 1.73
C LYS A 358 17.32 8.03 0.66
N PHE A 359 17.98 6.89 0.49
CA PHE A 359 17.57 5.89 -0.51
C PHE A 359 16.24 5.20 -0.17
N LEU A 360 15.87 5.08 1.12
CA LEU A 360 14.57 4.60 1.53
C LEU A 360 13.43 5.56 1.12
N GLY A 361 13.69 6.87 1.16
CA GLY A 361 12.74 7.87 0.64
C GLY A 361 12.53 7.75 -0.87
N ILE A 362 13.61 7.60 -1.65
CA ILE A 362 13.52 7.34 -3.10
C ILE A 362 12.72 6.08 -3.39
N ARG A 363 12.93 5.01 -2.62
CA ARG A 363 12.18 3.77 -2.78
C ARG A 363 10.67 4.00 -2.72
N MET A 364 10.17 4.85 -1.81
CA MET A 364 8.74 5.15 -1.73
C MET A 364 8.20 5.77 -3.03
N ILE A 365 8.97 6.65 -3.66
CA ILE A 365 8.56 7.28 -4.92
C ILE A 365 8.50 6.26 -6.05
N PHE A 366 9.55 5.42 -6.19
CA PHE A 366 9.61 4.41 -7.24
C PHE A 366 8.63 3.25 -7.02
N TRP A 367 8.33 2.91 -5.77
CA TRP A 367 7.47 1.77 -5.46
C TRP A 367 5.99 2.15 -5.32
N ILE A 368 5.68 3.34 -4.82
CA ILE A 368 4.32 3.75 -4.46
C ILE A 368 3.86 4.94 -5.32
N ALA A 369 4.52 6.11 -5.22
CA ALA A 369 4.00 7.33 -5.79
C ALA A 369 3.83 7.25 -7.32
N ILE A 370 4.89 6.91 -8.05
CA ILE A 370 4.85 6.82 -9.52
C ILE A 370 3.89 5.71 -10.00
N PRO A 371 3.98 4.46 -9.47
CA PRO A 371 3.08 3.40 -9.87
C PRO A 371 1.60 3.68 -9.62
N MET A 372 1.24 4.25 -8.47
CA MET A 372 -0.16 4.56 -8.13
C MET A 372 -0.72 5.74 -8.93
N VAL A 373 0.11 6.57 -9.55
CA VAL A 373 -0.33 7.61 -10.49
C VAL A 373 -0.46 7.05 -11.91
N ILE A 374 0.57 6.37 -12.39
CA ILE A 374 0.64 5.94 -13.81
C ILE A 374 -0.21 4.69 -14.05
N GLY A 375 -0.15 3.71 -13.17
CA GLY A 375 -0.85 2.43 -13.35
C GLY A 375 -2.36 2.57 -13.51
N PRO A 376 -3.07 3.20 -12.56
CA PRO A 376 -4.52 3.38 -12.65
C PRO A 376 -4.94 4.24 -13.83
N TRP A 377 -4.11 5.22 -14.22
CA TRP A 377 -4.36 6.02 -15.41
C TRP A 377 -4.31 5.19 -16.69
N ILE A 378 -3.32 4.30 -16.84
CA ILE A 378 -3.28 3.33 -17.94
C ILE A 378 -4.51 2.41 -17.86
N GLY A 379 -4.82 1.87 -16.67
CA GLY A 379 -5.98 1.00 -16.46
C GLY A 379 -7.31 1.65 -16.86
N SER A 380 -7.55 2.90 -16.43
CA SER A 380 -8.75 3.62 -16.80
C SER A 380 -8.85 3.88 -18.31
N THR A 381 -7.74 4.20 -18.95
CA THR A 381 -7.69 4.41 -20.41
C THR A 381 -7.99 3.12 -21.17
N LEU A 382 -7.46 1.98 -20.72
CA LEU A 382 -7.77 0.67 -21.31
C LEU A 382 -9.25 0.31 -21.13
N ILE A 383 -9.83 0.57 -19.95
CA ILE A 383 -11.25 0.31 -19.69
C ILE A 383 -12.15 1.17 -20.59
N GLN A 384 -11.83 2.45 -20.77
CA GLN A 384 -12.61 3.32 -21.66
C GLN A 384 -12.58 2.88 -23.12
N ASN A 385 -11.45 2.35 -23.60
CA ASN A 385 -11.29 1.98 -25.00
C ASN A 385 -11.73 0.55 -25.32
N PHE A 386 -11.66 -0.37 -24.36
CA PHE A 386 -11.89 -1.79 -24.57
C PHE A 386 -12.96 -2.39 -23.65
N GLY A 387 -13.45 -1.65 -22.66
CA GLY A 387 -14.52 -2.07 -21.77
C GLY A 387 -15.88 -2.06 -22.45
N ALA A 388 -16.78 -2.92 -21.99
CA ALA A 388 -18.14 -2.93 -22.46
C ALA A 388 -18.91 -1.71 -21.90
N PRO A 389 -19.63 -0.93 -22.73
CA PRO A 389 -20.47 0.15 -22.23
C PRO A 389 -21.52 -0.36 -21.25
N THR A 390 -21.74 0.35 -20.16
CA THR A 390 -22.76 0.03 -19.16
C THR A 390 -23.45 1.27 -18.63
N ILE A 391 -24.64 1.08 -18.05
CA ILE A 391 -25.36 2.13 -17.33
C ILE A 391 -25.65 1.58 -15.93
N LEU A 392 -25.10 2.24 -14.91
CA LEU A 392 -25.32 1.92 -13.52
C LEU A 392 -25.90 3.15 -12.80
N ASN A 393 -27.01 2.98 -12.09
CA ASN A 393 -27.69 4.08 -11.40
C ASN A 393 -27.99 5.31 -12.29
N GLY A 394 -28.28 5.09 -13.59
CA GLY A 394 -28.53 6.15 -14.56
C GLY A 394 -27.27 6.86 -15.07
N GLN A 395 -26.08 6.43 -14.68
CA GLN A 395 -24.80 6.94 -15.13
C GLN A 395 -24.17 6.01 -16.17
N ALA A 396 -23.71 6.58 -17.29
CA ALA A 396 -22.99 5.84 -18.32
C ALA A 396 -21.52 5.63 -17.92
N GLY A 397 -20.99 4.46 -18.26
CA GLY A 397 -19.60 4.11 -18.01
C GLY A 397 -19.20 2.81 -18.71
N PHE A 398 -18.21 2.11 -18.15
CA PHE A 398 -17.61 0.95 -18.79
C PHE A 398 -17.32 -0.14 -17.77
N VAL A 399 -17.63 -1.39 -18.12
CA VAL A 399 -17.21 -2.57 -17.38
C VAL A 399 -15.73 -2.84 -17.67
N PRO A 400 -14.86 -3.03 -16.66
CA PRO A 400 -13.48 -3.36 -16.92
C PRO A 400 -13.31 -4.63 -17.75
N ALA A 401 -12.41 -4.60 -18.73
CA ALA A 401 -12.14 -5.71 -19.63
C ALA A 401 -10.88 -6.49 -19.24
N PRO A 402 -10.73 -7.77 -19.65
CA PRO A 402 -9.56 -8.62 -19.36
C PRO A 402 -8.21 -8.00 -19.73
N ILE A 403 -8.18 -7.07 -20.70
CA ILE A 403 -6.97 -6.42 -21.22
C ILE A 403 -6.15 -5.71 -20.14
N ILE A 404 -6.77 -5.25 -19.06
CA ILE A 404 -6.03 -4.58 -17.96
C ILE A 404 -5.01 -5.51 -17.30
N PHE A 405 -5.33 -6.80 -17.17
CA PHE A 405 -4.41 -7.81 -16.64
C PHE A 405 -3.33 -8.18 -17.67
N GLN A 406 -3.70 -8.27 -18.95
CA GLN A 406 -2.76 -8.60 -20.04
C GLN A 406 -1.70 -7.49 -20.19
N VAL A 407 -2.14 -6.22 -20.29
CA VAL A 407 -1.24 -5.08 -20.40
C VAL A 407 -0.40 -4.91 -19.13
N GLY A 408 -1.00 -5.02 -17.94
CA GLY A 408 -0.28 -4.98 -16.67
C GLY A 408 0.81 -6.04 -16.58
N SER A 409 0.51 -7.28 -16.99
CA SER A 409 1.48 -8.37 -17.04
C SER A 409 2.59 -8.13 -18.07
N VAL A 410 2.28 -7.59 -19.25
CA VAL A 410 3.28 -7.23 -20.26
C VAL A 410 4.21 -6.14 -19.73
N ILE A 411 3.69 -5.10 -19.07
CA ILE A 411 4.52 -4.05 -18.42
C ILE A 411 5.45 -4.68 -17.37
N SER A 412 4.94 -5.62 -16.55
CA SER A 412 5.74 -6.33 -15.56
C SER A 412 6.85 -7.17 -16.22
N LEU A 413 6.60 -7.80 -17.37
CA LEU A 413 7.64 -8.51 -18.15
C LEU A 413 8.68 -7.55 -18.73
N LEU A 414 8.25 -6.40 -19.26
CA LEU A 414 9.15 -5.37 -19.77
C LEU A 414 10.05 -4.79 -18.67
N ALA A 415 9.60 -4.83 -17.40
CA ALA A 415 10.42 -4.45 -16.26
C ALA A 415 11.70 -5.28 -16.11
N LEU A 416 11.78 -6.49 -16.69
CA LEU A 416 12.99 -7.33 -16.69
C LEU A 416 14.11 -6.75 -17.57
N ILE A 417 13.79 -5.90 -18.55
CA ILE A 417 14.76 -5.37 -19.50
C ILE A 417 15.91 -4.61 -18.79
N PRO A 418 15.65 -3.68 -17.84
CA PRO A 418 16.71 -3.01 -17.11
C PRO A 418 17.71 -3.97 -16.42
N LEU A 419 17.25 -5.12 -15.95
CA LEU A 419 18.09 -6.07 -15.21
C LEU A 419 19.17 -6.72 -16.07
N PHE A 420 19.02 -6.73 -17.41
CA PHE A 420 20.09 -7.20 -18.31
C PHE A 420 21.32 -6.30 -18.30
N PHE A 421 21.18 -5.05 -17.84
CA PHE A 421 22.28 -4.09 -17.78
C PHE A 421 23.03 -4.12 -16.43
N ILE A 422 22.66 -5.00 -15.50
CA ILE A 422 23.42 -5.24 -14.28
C ILE A 422 24.53 -6.25 -14.59
N ASN A 423 25.78 -5.87 -14.33
CA ASN A 423 26.89 -6.79 -14.42
C ASN A 423 26.90 -7.70 -13.18
N ASP A 424 26.74 -9.02 -13.37
CA ASP A 424 26.95 -9.99 -12.30
C ASP A 424 28.45 -9.96 -11.89
N LYS A 425 28.80 -9.03 -10.99
CA LYS A 425 30.02 -9.21 -10.22
C LYS A 425 29.71 -10.31 -9.20
N LYS A 426 30.40 -11.44 -9.36
CA LYS A 426 30.41 -12.59 -8.45
C LYS A 426 30.67 -12.18 -7.01
#